data_86d16ef840f8015e4c95f0e06eaffab3
#
_entry.id   86d16ef840f8015e4c95f0e06eaffab3
#
_cell.length_a   1.000
_cell.length_b   1.000
_cell.length_c   1.000
_cell.angle_alpha   90.00
_cell.angle_beta   90.00
_cell.angle_gamma   90.00
#
_symmetry.space_group_name_H-M   'P 1'
#
loop_
_entity.id
_entity.type
_entity.pdbx_description
1 polymer ?
#
loop_
_entity_poly.entity_id
_entity_poly.type
_entity_poly.pdbx_seq_one_letter_code
_entity_poly.pdbx_strand_id
1 'polypeptide(L)'
;MFDRFTDRARKVMALAREEARRFNHEYIGTEHILLGLVKEGSGVAANVLQNLDIELKKIRLEVEKIVQSGSDLVSVGQLPFTPRVKKVLEYAMEEARALGHNYIGTEHLLLGLLREQEGVAAQVLLNLGVKLEDVREEVIGLLGSEAVQGGVNQEKEEKKGKSKTPALDSFGRDLTQQAREHELDPVIGRQDVIERVIQVLCRRTKNNPVLLGEAGVGKTAIVEGLAQAVVQGNIPELLRDRRIVALDLAMMVAGTKYRGQFEERIKAVMSEVKRAKNIILFIDELHTLVGAGGAEGAIDASNVLKPALSRGEIQCIGATTLDEYRKYIEKDGALERRFQTIVVEPPSKTETIEILKGLRDRYEAHHKVQITNDALEAATELSIRYITGRFLPDKAIDVIDESCARIRLKATTQPPDLRHIEEEINKLEKDKDESVAIQDFERAARLRDKADKL
;
A
#
# COMPACT_ATOMS: atom_id res chain seq x y z
N MET A 1 -7.90 -12.70 23.37
CA MET A 1 -6.49 -12.33 23.58
C MET A 1 -5.78 -12.07 22.24
N PHE A 2 -6.13 -12.79 21.17
CA PHE A 2 -5.49 -12.67 19.84
C PHE A 2 -6.22 -11.78 18.83
N ASP A 3 -7.25 -11.06 19.25
CA ASP A 3 -8.11 -10.23 18.37
C ASP A 3 -7.35 -9.07 17.72
N ARG A 4 -6.29 -8.59 18.38
CA ARG A 4 -5.44 -7.50 17.89
C ARG A 4 -4.20 -7.98 17.13
N PHE A 5 -4.01 -9.29 16.97
CA PHE A 5 -2.85 -9.83 16.26
C PHE A 5 -3.04 -9.73 14.77
N THR A 6 -1.97 -9.33 14.05
CA THR A 6 -1.92 -9.44 12.59
C THR A 6 -2.00 -10.90 12.17
N ASP A 7 -2.34 -11.16 10.91
CA ASP A 7 -2.38 -12.53 10.37
C ASP A 7 -1.02 -13.22 10.48
N ARG A 8 0.07 -12.48 10.25
CA ARG A 8 1.44 -12.98 10.43
C ARG A 8 1.75 -13.31 11.89
N ALA A 9 1.37 -12.45 12.84
CA ALA A 9 1.57 -12.74 14.25
C ALA A 9 0.74 -13.96 14.70
N ARG A 10 -0.48 -14.12 14.20
CA ARG A 10 -1.29 -15.35 14.41
C ARG A 10 -0.60 -16.58 13.83
N LYS A 11 -0.02 -16.47 12.64
CA LYS A 11 0.74 -17.55 11.99
C LYS A 11 1.98 -17.92 12.83
N VAL A 12 2.71 -16.95 13.38
CA VAL A 12 3.84 -17.19 14.29
C VAL A 12 3.40 -18.00 15.51
N MET A 13 2.27 -17.66 16.13
CA MET A 13 1.75 -18.41 17.28
C MET A 13 1.32 -19.85 16.93
N ALA A 14 0.79 -20.05 15.72
CA ALA A 14 0.50 -21.40 15.21
C ALA A 14 1.79 -22.21 14.97
N LEU A 15 2.79 -21.59 14.32
CA LEU A 15 4.11 -22.20 14.10
C LEU A 15 4.86 -22.49 15.41
N ALA A 16 4.76 -21.61 16.42
CA ALA A 16 5.32 -21.84 17.74
C ALA A 16 4.73 -23.09 18.39
N ARG A 17 3.43 -23.34 18.21
CA ARG A 17 2.77 -24.56 18.69
C ARG A 17 3.26 -25.81 17.95
N GLU A 18 3.50 -25.73 16.66
CA GLU A 18 4.09 -26.82 15.87
C GLU A 18 5.51 -27.14 16.33
N GLU A 19 6.35 -26.11 16.56
CA GLU A 19 7.72 -26.31 17.04
C GLU A 19 7.74 -26.91 18.46
N ALA A 20 6.83 -26.49 19.37
CA ALA A 20 6.70 -27.11 20.69
C ALA A 20 6.37 -28.60 20.60
N ARG A 21 5.46 -29.02 19.72
CA ARG A 21 5.16 -30.41 19.45
C ARG A 21 6.34 -31.17 18.85
N ARG A 22 7.09 -30.53 17.95
CA ARG A 22 8.29 -31.11 17.33
C ARG A 22 9.37 -31.45 18.37
N PHE A 23 9.50 -30.61 19.40
CA PHE A 23 10.43 -30.84 20.52
C PHE A 23 9.83 -31.74 21.61
N ASN A 24 8.63 -32.26 21.44
CA ASN A 24 7.90 -33.05 22.45
C ASN A 24 7.73 -32.31 23.79
N HIS A 25 7.45 -31.01 23.75
CA HIS A 25 7.19 -30.20 24.94
C HIS A 25 5.69 -30.10 25.22
N GLU A 26 5.31 -30.20 26.49
CA GLU A 26 3.94 -30.07 26.97
C GLU A 26 3.48 -28.60 27.14
N TYR A 27 4.31 -27.63 26.73
CA TYR A 27 4.06 -26.20 26.88
C TYR A 27 4.64 -25.40 25.70
N ILE A 28 4.15 -24.17 25.53
CA ILE A 28 4.75 -23.22 24.59
C ILE A 28 5.63 -22.25 25.37
N GLY A 29 6.94 -22.35 25.20
CA GLY A 29 7.95 -21.47 25.78
C GLY A 29 8.37 -20.32 24.84
N THR A 30 9.22 -19.41 25.32
CA THR A 30 9.75 -18.26 24.56
C THR A 30 10.55 -18.70 23.34
N GLU A 31 11.31 -19.80 23.45
CA GLU A 31 12.05 -20.48 22.39
C GLU A 31 11.14 -20.87 21.22
N HIS A 32 9.96 -21.37 21.49
CA HIS A 32 9.02 -21.78 20.45
C HIS A 32 8.45 -20.57 19.69
N ILE A 33 8.23 -19.44 20.37
CA ILE A 33 7.80 -18.20 19.71
C ILE A 33 8.91 -17.68 18.80
N LEU A 34 10.16 -17.71 19.27
CA LEU A 34 11.32 -17.32 18.48
C LEU A 34 11.48 -18.20 17.23
N LEU A 35 11.36 -19.53 17.39
CA LEU A 35 11.36 -20.47 16.25
C LEU A 35 10.17 -20.23 15.30
N GLY A 36 9.01 -19.89 15.82
CA GLY A 36 7.85 -19.51 15.03
C GLY A 36 8.10 -18.25 14.19
N LEU A 37 8.76 -17.22 14.77
CA LEU A 37 9.19 -16.01 14.05
C LEU A 37 10.19 -16.33 12.94
N VAL A 38 11.18 -17.17 13.24
CA VAL A 38 12.19 -17.62 12.28
C VAL A 38 11.56 -18.41 11.12
N LYS A 39 10.59 -19.29 11.43
CA LYS A 39 9.91 -20.14 10.46
C LYS A 39 8.92 -19.35 9.58
N GLU A 40 8.29 -18.33 10.13
CA GLU A 40 7.43 -17.41 9.38
C GLU A 40 8.26 -16.63 8.34
N GLY A 41 9.41 -16.10 8.72
CA GLY A 41 10.51 -15.67 7.85
C GLY A 41 10.23 -14.45 6.95
N SER A 42 9.02 -13.89 6.95
CA SER A 42 8.60 -12.82 6.04
C SER A 42 8.03 -11.57 6.75
N GLY A 43 7.96 -11.57 8.08
CA GLY A 43 7.46 -10.46 8.87
C GLY A 43 8.51 -9.39 9.15
N VAL A 44 8.08 -8.24 9.69
CA VAL A 44 8.98 -7.14 10.10
C VAL A 44 10.09 -7.63 11.04
N ALA A 45 9.77 -8.54 11.97
CA ALA A 45 10.78 -9.15 12.85
C ALA A 45 11.91 -9.87 12.09
N ALA A 46 11.57 -10.61 11.03
CA ALA A 46 12.56 -11.30 10.21
C ALA A 46 13.44 -10.32 9.45
N ASN A 47 12.86 -9.25 8.92
CA ASN A 47 13.59 -8.18 8.23
C ASN A 47 14.53 -7.44 9.19
N VAL A 48 14.07 -7.11 10.39
CA VAL A 48 14.90 -6.49 11.44
C VAL A 48 16.11 -7.36 11.77
N LEU A 49 15.91 -8.66 11.99
CA LEU A 49 16.99 -9.58 12.29
C LEU A 49 18.00 -9.70 11.13
N GLN A 50 17.51 -9.71 9.89
CA GLN A 50 18.36 -9.73 8.70
C GLN A 50 19.14 -8.43 8.50
N ASN A 51 18.54 -7.27 8.77
CA ASN A 51 19.21 -5.97 8.70
C ASN A 51 20.31 -5.83 9.76
N LEU A 52 20.18 -6.54 10.87
CA LEU A 52 21.22 -6.66 11.91
C LEU A 52 22.26 -7.76 11.60
N ASP A 53 22.33 -8.24 10.35
CA ASP A 53 23.23 -9.30 9.87
C ASP A 53 23.06 -10.65 10.60
N ILE A 54 21.87 -10.92 11.15
CA ILE A 54 21.54 -12.18 11.81
C ILE A 54 20.85 -13.14 10.84
N GLU A 55 21.52 -14.21 10.49
CA GLU A 55 20.91 -15.28 9.70
C GLU A 55 19.88 -16.04 10.51
N LEU A 56 18.64 -16.11 10.03
CA LEU A 56 17.54 -16.85 10.69
C LEU A 56 17.90 -18.32 10.96
N LYS A 57 18.72 -18.94 10.10
CA LYS A 57 19.24 -20.31 10.30
C LYS A 57 20.14 -20.44 11.54
N LYS A 58 20.94 -19.42 11.85
CA LYS A 58 21.82 -19.40 13.04
C LYS A 58 21.00 -19.37 14.32
N ILE A 59 19.90 -18.58 14.34
CA ILE A 59 18.97 -18.53 15.49
C ILE A 59 18.44 -19.93 15.79
N ARG A 60 18.01 -20.65 14.76
CA ARG A 60 17.48 -22.02 14.92
C ARG A 60 18.52 -22.95 15.52
N LEU A 61 19.75 -22.92 14.99
CA LEU A 61 20.86 -23.77 15.51
C LEU A 61 21.20 -23.44 16.95
N GLU A 62 21.18 -22.17 17.35
CA GLU A 62 21.46 -21.77 18.74
C GLU A 62 20.33 -22.20 19.67
N VAL A 63 19.07 -22.11 19.27
CA VAL A 63 17.94 -22.65 20.05
C VAL A 63 18.07 -24.15 20.20
N GLU A 64 18.36 -24.89 19.14
CA GLU A 64 18.51 -26.37 19.15
C GLU A 64 19.69 -26.86 20.03
N LYS A 65 20.72 -26.02 20.28
CA LYS A 65 21.80 -26.34 21.23
C LYS A 65 21.38 -26.22 22.68
N ILE A 66 20.48 -25.31 23.01
CA ILE A 66 20.09 -25.00 24.39
C ILE A 66 18.87 -25.84 24.80
N VAL A 67 17.96 -26.09 23.86
CA VAL A 67 16.69 -26.76 24.12
C VAL A 67 16.80 -28.26 23.87
N GLN A 68 16.58 -29.05 24.90
CA GLN A 68 16.55 -30.54 24.81
C GLN A 68 15.14 -30.97 24.45
N SER A 69 15.02 -31.99 23.60
CA SER A 69 13.74 -32.62 23.30
C SER A 69 13.17 -33.39 24.50
N GLY A 70 11.87 -33.27 24.72
CA GLY A 70 11.16 -34.03 25.76
C GLY A 70 11.14 -35.51 25.46
N SER A 71 11.02 -36.34 26.53
CA SER A 71 11.09 -37.82 26.48
C SER A 71 9.80 -38.47 26.03
N ASP A 72 8.64 -37.82 26.18
CA ASP A 72 7.33 -38.41 25.98
C ASP A 72 6.57 -37.82 24.76
N LEU A 73 5.78 -38.67 24.09
CA LEU A 73 4.88 -38.27 23.04
C LEU A 73 3.76 -37.41 23.61
N VAL A 74 3.72 -36.14 23.23
CA VAL A 74 2.71 -35.15 23.67
C VAL A 74 1.33 -35.59 23.23
N SER A 75 0.39 -35.73 24.16
CA SER A 75 -1.02 -36.05 23.90
C SER A 75 -1.70 -34.95 23.06
N VAL A 76 -2.70 -35.32 22.25
CA VAL A 76 -3.48 -34.47 21.38
C VAL A 76 -4.31 -33.47 22.20
N GLY A 77 -3.72 -32.32 22.57
CA GLY A 77 -4.40 -31.24 23.34
C GLY A 77 -3.86 -29.83 23.00
N GLN A 78 -4.54 -28.82 23.55
CA GLN A 78 -4.04 -27.44 23.49
C GLN A 78 -2.87 -27.28 24.47
N LEU A 79 -1.68 -26.95 23.95
CA LEU A 79 -0.51 -26.72 24.78
C LEU A 79 -0.64 -25.39 25.55
N PRO A 80 -0.43 -25.37 26.87
CA PRO A 80 -0.49 -24.15 27.67
C PRO A 80 0.72 -23.26 27.43
N PHE A 81 0.54 -21.95 27.60
CA PHE A 81 1.64 -20.97 27.58
C PHE A 81 2.36 -20.95 28.93
N THR A 82 3.69 -20.89 28.90
CA THR A 82 4.48 -20.65 30.12
C THR A 82 4.17 -19.25 30.69
N PRO A 83 4.41 -19.02 32.00
CA PRO A 83 4.29 -17.68 32.60
C PRO A 83 5.14 -16.63 31.89
N ARG A 84 6.33 -17.01 31.40
CA ARG A 84 7.21 -16.13 30.65
C ARG A 84 6.62 -15.72 29.30
N VAL A 85 6.01 -16.64 28.57
CA VAL A 85 5.31 -16.32 27.32
C VAL A 85 4.16 -15.33 27.55
N LYS A 86 3.43 -15.47 28.66
CA LYS A 86 2.38 -14.49 29.00
C LYS A 86 2.97 -13.10 29.20
N LYS A 87 4.11 -12.97 29.89
CA LYS A 87 4.85 -11.70 30.01
C LYS A 87 5.33 -11.16 28.66
N VAL A 88 5.85 -12.02 27.79
CA VAL A 88 6.24 -11.62 26.42
C VAL A 88 5.06 -11.02 25.66
N LEU A 89 3.88 -11.62 25.76
CA LEU A 89 2.67 -11.10 25.12
C LEU A 89 2.21 -9.78 25.73
N GLU A 90 2.36 -9.60 27.05
CA GLU A 90 2.09 -8.32 27.72
C GLU A 90 3.08 -7.23 27.25
N TYR A 91 4.37 -7.53 27.22
CA TYR A 91 5.39 -6.62 26.69
C TYR A 91 5.17 -6.29 25.22
N ALA A 92 4.78 -7.26 24.40
CA ALA A 92 4.43 -7.00 23.00
C ALA A 92 3.25 -6.02 22.85
N MET A 93 2.25 -6.11 23.73
CA MET A 93 1.15 -5.16 23.79
C MET A 93 1.60 -3.75 24.24
N GLU A 94 2.52 -3.68 25.21
CA GLU A 94 3.09 -2.39 25.67
C GLU A 94 3.94 -1.74 24.59
N GLU A 95 4.81 -2.49 23.90
CA GLU A 95 5.62 -1.99 22.80
C GLU A 95 4.73 -1.50 21.62
N ALA A 96 3.66 -2.24 21.28
CA ALA A 96 2.70 -1.80 20.28
C ALA A 96 2.06 -0.45 20.65
N ARG A 97 1.67 -0.26 21.92
CA ARG A 97 1.12 1.02 22.42
C ARG A 97 2.17 2.13 22.40
N ALA A 98 3.40 1.84 22.81
CA ALA A 98 4.51 2.80 22.81
C ALA A 98 4.84 3.29 21.39
N LEU A 99 4.71 2.41 20.39
CA LEU A 99 4.88 2.73 18.97
C LEU A 99 3.61 3.33 18.31
N GLY A 100 2.51 3.50 19.07
CA GLY A 100 1.26 4.07 18.56
C GLY A 100 0.42 3.12 17.70
N HIS A 101 0.68 1.81 17.76
CA HIS A 101 -0.02 0.82 16.93
C HIS A 101 -1.26 0.25 17.64
N ASN A 102 -2.33 0.06 16.87
CA ASN A 102 -3.56 -0.59 17.33
C ASN A 102 -3.56 -2.13 17.17
N TYR A 103 -2.50 -2.68 16.57
CA TYR A 103 -2.31 -4.10 16.27
C TYR A 103 -1.01 -4.62 16.88
N ILE A 104 -0.91 -5.95 17.00
CA ILE A 104 0.31 -6.64 17.45
C ILE A 104 0.87 -7.42 16.26
N GLY A 105 1.98 -6.94 15.72
CA GLY A 105 2.73 -7.56 14.63
C GLY A 105 3.88 -8.44 15.13
N THR A 106 4.63 -9.00 14.19
CA THR A 106 5.81 -9.85 14.46
C THR A 106 6.93 -9.08 15.16
N GLU A 107 7.10 -7.80 14.84
CA GLU A 107 8.03 -6.85 15.44
C GLU A 107 7.77 -6.67 16.94
N HIS A 108 6.51 -6.54 17.34
CA HIS A 108 6.15 -6.39 18.74
C HIS A 108 6.41 -7.68 19.54
N LEU A 109 6.22 -8.84 18.89
CA LEU A 109 6.59 -10.14 19.51
C LEU A 109 8.11 -10.24 19.70
N LEU A 110 8.92 -9.80 18.74
CA LEU A 110 10.38 -9.78 18.85
C LEU A 110 10.85 -8.84 19.96
N LEU A 111 10.30 -7.62 20.05
CA LEU A 111 10.59 -6.68 21.13
C LEU A 111 10.18 -7.24 22.49
N GLY A 112 9.02 -7.89 22.57
CA GLY A 112 8.56 -8.55 23.79
C GLY A 112 9.48 -9.68 24.25
N LEU A 113 10.01 -10.48 23.31
CA LEU A 113 10.98 -11.56 23.61
C LEU A 113 12.30 -11.01 24.18
N LEU A 114 12.81 -9.93 23.60
CA LEU A 114 14.04 -9.28 24.08
C LEU A 114 13.86 -8.59 25.43
N ARG A 115 12.68 -8.03 25.68
CA ARG A 115 12.37 -7.33 26.94
C ARG A 115 12.19 -8.27 28.13
N GLU A 116 11.82 -9.52 27.90
CA GLU A 116 11.63 -10.52 28.94
C GLU A 116 12.95 -10.97 29.61
N GLN A 117 14.08 -10.84 28.92
CA GLN A 117 15.49 -11.03 29.35
C GLN A 117 15.85 -12.40 29.94
N GLU A 118 14.98 -13.07 30.67
CA GLU A 118 15.27 -14.34 31.37
C GLU A 118 14.93 -15.59 30.54
N GLY A 119 14.23 -15.43 29.42
CA GLY A 119 13.80 -16.53 28.54
C GLY A 119 14.91 -17.03 27.64
N VAL A 120 14.78 -18.29 27.21
CA VAL A 120 15.72 -18.91 26.27
C VAL A 120 15.83 -18.08 24.97
N ALA A 121 14.73 -17.51 24.48
CA ALA A 121 14.73 -16.65 23.29
C ALA A 121 15.60 -15.41 23.46
N ALA A 122 15.50 -14.72 24.61
CA ALA A 122 16.31 -13.55 24.90
C ALA A 122 17.80 -13.91 25.00
N GLN A 123 18.13 -15.02 25.68
CA GLN A 123 19.51 -15.51 25.79
C GLN A 123 20.11 -15.82 24.41
N VAL A 124 19.38 -16.50 23.53
CA VAL A 124 19.81 -16.81 22.17
C VAL A 124 20.08 -15.53 21.38
N LEU A 125 19.14 -14.58 21.43
CA LEU A 125 19.29 -13.31 20.71
C LEU A 125 20.47 -12.47 21.23
N LEU A 126 20.66 -12.41 22.55
CA LEU A 126 21.79 -11.73 23.16
C LEU A 126 23.14 -12.39 22.81
N ASN A 127 23.19 -13.74 22.79
CA ASN A 127 24.41 -14.47 22.38
C ASN A 127 24.77 -14.19 20.90
N LEU A 128 23.77 -13.89 20.06
CA LEU A 128 23.97 -13.50 18.68
C LEU A 128 24.24 -11.99 18.51
N GLY A 129 24.35 -11.23 19.61
CA GLY A 129 24.66 -9.81 19.61
C GLY A 129 23.47 -8.88 19.38
N VAL A 130 22.25 -9.41 19.44
CA VAL A 130 21.02 -8.62 19.24
C VAL A 130 20.63 -7.90 20.53
N LYS A 131 20.64 -6.57 20.55
CA LYS A 131 20.20 -5.75 21.68
C LYS A 131 18.81 -5.18 21.47
N LEU A 132 18.09 -4.95 22.55
CA LEU A 132 16.73 -4.38 22.50
C LEU A 132 16.69 -3.00 21.83
N GLU A 133 17.70 -2.15 22.12
CA GLU A 133 17.82 -0.81 21.58
C GLU A 133 17.99 -0.84 20.06
N ASP A 134 18.91 -1.69 19.56
CA ASP A 134 19.21 -1.82 18.14
C ASP A 134 17.98 -2.31 17.36
N VAL A 135 17.25 -3.30 17.93
CA VAL A 135 16.01 -3.81 17.35
C VAL A 135 14.91 -2.75 17.35
N ARG A 136 14.80 -1.95 18.42
CA ARG A 136 13.80 -0.88 18.52
C ARG A 136 14.07 0.22 17.50
N GLU A 137 15.32 0.65 17.32
CA GLU A 137 15.71 1.64 16.30
C GLU A 137 15.43 1.12 14.90
N GLU A 138 15.73 -0.14 14.62
CA GLU A 138 15.48 -0.75 13.32
C GLU A 138 13.98 -0.94 13.05
N VAL A 139 13.20 -1.33 14.07
CA VAL A 139 11.73 -1.40 13.98
C VAL A 139 11.14 -0.03 13.69
N ILE A 140 11.58 1.03 14.38
CA ILE A 140 11.12 2.40 14.13
C ILE A 140 11.54 2.85 12.72
N GLY A 141 12.74 2.50 12.27
CA GLY A 141 13.22 2.78 10.91
C GLY A 141 12.37 2.12 9.84
N LEU A 142 12.02 0.86 10.02
CA LEU A 142 11.17 0.09 9.08
C LEU A 142 9.70 0.52 9.14
N LEU A 143 9.15 0.72 10.33
CA LEU A 143 7.74 1.10 10.51
C LEU A 143 7.51 2.59 10.26
N GLY A 144 8.49 3.46 10.44
CA GLY A 144 8.45 4.84 9.99
C GLY A 144 8.38 4.95 8.46
N SER A 145 8.83 3.92 7.73
CA SER A 145 8.66 3.77 6.28
C SER A 145 7.39 2.99 5.90
N GLU A 146 6.82 2.17 6.81
CA GLU A 146 5.66 1.29 6.55
C GLU A 146 4.31 1.85 7.08
N ALA A 147 4.29 2.93 7.84
CA ALA A 147 3.03 3.53 8.35
C ALA A 147 2.05 3.97 7.23
N VAL A 148 2.37 3.71 5.97
CA VAL A 148 1.60 4.06 4.77
C VAL A 148 1.15 2.85 3.95
N GLN A 149 1.46 1.60 4.34
CA GLN A 149 0.99 0.44 3.56
C GLN A 149 0.27 -0.59 4.43
N GLY A 150 -1.03 -0.41 4.57
CA GLY A 150 -1.98 -1.47 4.94
C GLY A 150 -2.45 -2.22 3.71
N GLY A 151 -2.02 -3.48 3.59
CA GLY A 151 -2.71 -4.48 2.78
C GLY A 151 -2.06 -4.92 1.47
N VAL A 152 -1.86 -6.23 1.39
CA VAL A 152 -1.72 -7.12 0.21
C VAL A 152 -0.32 -7.45 -0.31
N ASN A 153 0.01 -8.75 -0.11
CA ASN A 153 0.94 -9.63 -0.86
C ASN A 153 2.26 -9.07 -1.42
N GLN A 154 3.37 -9.56 -0.85
CA GLN A 154 4.63 -9.56 -1.59
C GLN A 154 5.28 -10.96 -1.61
N GLU A 155 5.24 -11.57 -2.77
CA GLU A 155 6.26 -12.51 -3.22
C GLU A 155 7.39 -11.70 -3.87
N LYS A 156 8.62 -12.02 -3.45
CA LYS A 156 9.92 -11.68 -4.07
C LYS A 156 10.29 -10.19 -4.21
N GLU A 157 11.12 -9.68 -3.30
CA GLU A 157 12.05 -8.61 -3.65
C GLU A 157 13.51 -9.06 -3.52
N GLU A 158 14.15 -9.08 -4.68
CA GLU A 158 15.60 -9.09 -4.82
C GLU A 158 16.18 -7.77 -4.29
N LYS A 159 17.36 -7.86 -3.68
CA LYS A 159 18.25 -6.81 -3.15
C LYS A 159 18.01 -5.41 -3.73
N LYS A 160 17.30 -4.54 -3.02
CA LYS A 160 17.38 -3.08 -3.26
C LYS A 160 18.55 -2.51 -2.47
N GLY A 161 19.55 -2.04 -3.18
CA GLY A 161 20.61 -1.20 -2.62
C GLY A 161 20.01 0.06 -1.98
N LYS A 162 20.66 0.59 -0.93
CA LYS A 162 20.23 1.82 -0.23
C LYS A 162 19.83 2.89 -1.24
N SER A 163 18.58 3.32 -1.20
CA SER A 163 18.07 4.37 -2.09
C SER A 163 18.92 5.63 -1.96
N LYS A 164 19.26 6.24 -3.09
CA LYS A 164 19.99 7.52 -3.13
C LYS A 164 19.09 8.72 -2.77
N THR A 165 17.76 8.48 -2.63
CA THR A 165 16.72 9.49 -2.45
C THR A 165 15.68 9.06 -1.42
N PRO A 166 16.04 8.78 -0.15
CA PRO A 166 15.12 8.24 0.84
C PRO A 166 13.97 9.20 1.20
N ALA A 167 14.22 10.53 1.27
CA ALA A 167 13.17 11.49 1.55
C ALA A 167 12.17 11.60 0.38
N LEU A 168 12.64 11.59 -0.86
CA LEU A 168 11.76 11.58 -2.02
C LEU A 168 10.93 10.30 -2.10
N ASP A 169 11.53 9.15 -1.84
CA ASP A 169 10.84 7.86 -1.88
C ASP A 169 9.78 7.71 -0.76
N SER A 170 9.94 8.46 0.36
CA SER A 170 8.94 8.50 1.45
C SER A 170 7.71 9.36 1.12
N PHE A 171 7.81 10.34 0.22
CA PHE A 171 6.74 11.27 -0.12
C PHE A 171 6.38 11.27 -1.60
N GLY A 172 6.98 10.37 -2.39
CA GLY A 172 6.79 10.27 -3.82
C GLY A 172 6.48 8.86 -4.28
N ARG A 173 5.67 8.78 -5.34
CA ARG A 173 5.37 7.54 -6.06
C ARG A 173 6.23 7.47 -7.32
N ASP A 174 7.11 6.49 -7.43
CA ASP A 174 7.97 6.29 -8.60
C ASP A 174 7.21 5.65 -9.75
N LEU A 175 6.71 6.46 -10.68
CA LEU A 175 5.97 6.01 -11.85
C LEU A 175 6.82 5.16 -12.80
N THR A 176 8.13 5.44 -12.89
CA THR A 176 9.04 4.67 -13.74
C THR A 176 9.24 3.25 -13.18
N GLN A 177 9.28 3.11 -11.87
CA GLN A 177 9.35 1.79 -11.24
C GLN A 177 8.05 1.01 -11.42
N GLN A 178 6.91 1.64 -11.17
CA GLN A 178 5.60 1.02 -11.40
C GLN A 178 5.39 0.60 -12.86
N ALA A 179 5.92 1.39 -13.81
CA ALA A 179 5.92 1.00 -15.23
C ALA A 179 6.73 -0.28 -15.48
N ARG A 180 7.89 -0.46 -14.81
CA ARG A 180 8.71 -1.69 -14.89
C ARG A 180 8.01 -2.90 -14.27
N GLU A 181 7.23 -2.66 -13.22
CA GLU A 181 6.46 -3.69 -12.50
C GLU A 181 5.10 -3.97 -13.15
N HIS A 182 4.79 -3.31 -14.28
CA HIS A 182 3.51 -3.42 -15.02
C HIS A 182 2.27 -3.08 -14.18
N GLU A 183 2.42 -2.24 -13.17
CA GLU A 183 1.32 -1.80 -12.31
C GLU A 183 0.50 -0.67 -12.91
N LEU A 184 1.07 0.10 -13.86
CA LEU A 184 0.38 1.21 -14.50
C LEU A 184 -0.63 0.76 -15.55
N ASP A 185 -1.73 1.50 -15.67
CA ASP A 185 -2.73 1.29 -16.70
C ASP A 185 -2.18 1.61 -18.11
N PRO A 186 -2.64 0.90 -19.15
CA PRO A 186 -2.25 1.21 -20.51
C PRO A 186 -2.79 2.58 -20.93
N VAL A 187 -1.92 3.40 -21.50
CA VAL A 187 -2.30 4.75 -21.99
C VAL A 187 -2.61 4.69 -23.47
N ILE A 188 -3.82 5.08 -23.85
CA ILE A 188 -4.36 4.96 -25.21
C ILE A 188 -4.74 6.33 -25.73
N GLY A 189 -4.40 6.57 -27.01
CA GLY A 189 -4.83 7.77 -27.75
C GLY A 189 -4.21 9.09 -27.27
N ARG A 190 -3.05 9.06 -26.59
CA ARG A 190 -2.37 10.25 -26.06
C ARG A 190 -0.93 10.43 -26.55
N GLN A 191 -0.52 9.69 -27.61
CA GLN A 191 0.84 9.72 -28.14
C GLN A 191 1.31 11.12 -28.50
N ASP A 192 0.48 11.89 -29.20
CA ASP A 192 0.83 13.27 -29.63
C ASP A 192 1.13 14.19 -28.45
N VAL A 193 0.35 14.05 -27.36
CA VAL A 193 0.56 14.84 -26.14
C VAL A 193 1.83 14.39 -25.41
N ILE A 194 2.07 13.08 -25.32
CA ILE A 194 3.28 12.52 -24.73
C ILE A 194 4.51 12.97 -25.51
N GLU A 195 4.49 12.92 -26.86
CA GLU A 195 5.57 13.42 -27.69
C GLU A 195 5.81 14.91 -27.46
N ARG A 196 4.74 15.69 -27.29
CA ARG A 196 4.85 17.11 -26.99
C ARG A 196 5.49 17.36 -25.62
N VAL A 197 5.16 16.57 -24.61
CA VAL A 197 5.80 16.61 -23.30
C VAL A 197 7.30 16.29 -23.42
N ILE A 198 7.65 15.23 -24.16
CA ILE A 198 9.04 14.85 -24.43
C ILE A 198 9.80 15.99 -25.11
N GLN A 199 9.23 16.61 -26.15
CA GLN A 199 9.82 17.74 -26.84
C GLN A 199 10.11 18.92 -25.89
N VAL A 200 9.16 19.23 -25.00
CA VAL A 200 9.32 20.31 -24.02
C VAL A 200 10.42 19.98 -23.01
N LEU A 201 10.46 18.74 -22.47
CA LEU A 201 11.50 18.30 -21.55
C LEU A 201 12.91 18.36 -22.12
N CYS A 202 13.06 18.21 -23.44
CA CYS A 202 14.34 18.29 -24.15
C CYS A 202 14.76 19.72 -24.49
N ARG A 203 13.95 20.74 -24.21
CA ARG A 203 14.31 22.15 -24.53
C ARG A 203 15.39 22.67 -23.60
N ARG A 204 16.17 23.63 -24.10
CA ARG A 204 17.19 24.32 -23.30
C ARG A 204 16.59 25.26 -22.24
N THR A 205 15.48 25.90 -22.59
CA THR A 205 14.73 26.81 -21.70
C THR A 205 13.25 26.49 -21.78
N LYS A 206 12.46 26.85 -20.75
CA LYS A 206 11.05 26.48 -20.62
C LYS A 206 10.87 24.95 -20.75
N ASN A 207 11.73 24.19 -20.07
CA ASN A 207 11.80 22.75 -20.16
C ASN A 207 10.95 22.04 -19.07
N ASN A 208 10.04 22.76 -18.46
CA ASN A 208 9.06 22.22 -17.52
C ASN A 208 7.67 22.30 -18.17
N PRO A 209 7.12 21.19 -18.69
CA PRO A 209 5.76 21.17 -19.22
C PRO A 209 4.72 21.33 -18.13
N VAL A 210 3.65 22.05 -18.39
CA VAL A 210 2.45 22.09 -17.56
C VAL A 210 1.26 21.61 -18.38
N LEU A 211 0.64 20.53 -17.94
CA LEU A 211 -0.57 19.96 -18.52
C LEU A 211 -1.78 20.76 -18.03
N LEU A 212 -2.42 21.48 -18.94
CA LEU A 212 -3.59 22.28 -18.67
C LEU A 212 -4.84 21.58 -19.19
N GLY A 213 -5.79 21.32 -18.32
CA GLY A 213 -7.06 20.70 -18.71
C GLY A 213 -7.97 20.53 -17.52
N GLU A 214 -9.23 20.27 -17.79
CA GLU A 214 -10.24 20.05 -16.77
C GLU A 214 -9.95 18.79 -15.93
N ALA A 215 -10.60 18.67 -14.76
CA ALA A 215 -10.50 17.47 -13.94
C ALA A 215 -11.05 16.27 -14.71
N GLY A 216 -10.38 15.12 -14.62
CA GLY A 216 -10.84 13.87 -15.25
C GLY A 216 -10.53 13.73 -16.75
N VAL A 217 -9.77 14.65 -17.39
CA VAL A 217 -9.37 14.50 -18.80
C VAL A 217 -8.18 13.56 -19.03
N GLY A 218 -7.57 13.05 -17.96
CA GLY A 218 -6.45 12.10 -18.02
C GLY A 218 -5.06 12.73 -18.02
N LYS A 219 -4.85 13.87 -17.33
CA LYS A 219 -3.53 14.51 -17.20
C LYS A 219 -2.49 13.58 -16.54
N THR A 220 -2.86 12.90 -15.49
CA THR A 220 -2.00 11.94 -14.76
C THR A 220 -1.65 10.75 -15.66
N ALA A 221 -2.61 10.21 -16.41
CA ALA A 221 -2.38 9.13 -17.36
C ALA A 221 -1.33 9.46 -18.43
N ILE A 222 -1.25 10.72 -18.90
CA ILE A 222 -0.21 11.17 -19.85
C ILE A 222 1.19 11.02 -19.24
N VAL A 223 1.35 11.34 -17.95
CA VAL A 223 2.64 11.21 -17.26
C VAL A 223 2.97 9.73 -16.97
N GLU A 224 1.98 8.91 -16.68
CA GLU A 224 2.12 7.46 -16.58
C GLU A 224 2.53 6.84 -17.94
N GLY A 225 1.93 7.29 -19.04
CA GLY A 225 2.33 6.92 -20.39
C GLY A 225 3.75 7.35 -20.74
N LEU A 226 4.19 8.52 -20.30
CA LEU A 226 5.57 8.96 -20.42
C LEU A 226 6.51 8.03 -19.64
N ALA A 227 6.15 7.62 -18.41
CA ALA A 227 6.93 6.69 -17.62
C ALA A 227 7.05 5.30 -18.31
N GLN A 228 5.97 4.81 -18.92
CA GLN A 228 5.98 3.60 -19.74
C GLN A 228 6.91 3.74 -20.97
N ALA A 229 6.85 4.89 -21.67
CA ALA A 229 7.72 5.15 -22.80
C ALA A 229 9.22 5.21 -22.40
N VAL A 230 9.53 5.75 -21.22
CA VAL A 230 10.88 5.74 -20.64
C VAL A 230 11.38 4.30 -20.42
N VAL A 231 10.55 3.44 -19.86
CA VAL A 231 10.90 2.03 -19.56
C VAL A 231 11.04 1.22 -20.85
N GLN A 232 10.19 1.44 -21.83
CA GLN A 232 10.23 0.78 -23.13
C GLN A 232 11.39 1.26 -24.03
N GLY A 233 12.05 2.37 -23.66
CA GLY A 233 13.12 2.94 -24.47
C GLY A 233 12.67 3.75 -25.69
N ASN A 234 11.36 4.00 -25.85
CA ASN A 234 10.75 4.77 -26.95
C ASN A 234 10.85 6.29 -26.72
N ILE A 235 12.03 6.75 -26.31
CA ILE A 235 12.30 8.16 -25.95
C ILE A 235 13.70 8.58 -26.41
N PRO A 236 13.96 9.89 -26.57
CA PRO A 236 15.30 10.39 -26.83
C PRO A 236 16.31 9.99 -25.75
N GLU A 237 17.58 9.85 -26.15
CA GLU A 237 18.66 9.42 -25.26
C GLU A 237 18.81 10.27 -24.00
N LEU A 238 18.50 11.57 -24.09
CA LEU A 238 18.51 12.52 -22.96
C LEU A 238 17.56 12.16 -21.82
N LEU A 239 16.52 11.36 -22.07
CA LEU A 239 15.50 10.97 -21.09
C LEU A 239 15.57 9.50 -20.68
N ARG A 240 16.43 8.69 -21.30
CA ARG A 240 16.49 7.22 -21.16
C ARG A 240 16.73 6.76 -19.72
N ASP A 241 17.54 7.50 -18.96
CA ASP A 241 17.89 7.14 -17.57
C ASP A 241 17.13 8.00 -16.53
N ARG A 242 16.06 8.67 -16.95
CA ARG A 242 15.28 9.51 -16.03
C ARG A 242 14.30 8.69 -15.23
N ARG A 243 14.15 9.07 -13.97
CA ARG A 243 13.10 8.61 -13.05
C ARG A 243 12.01 9.66 -12.98
N ILE A 244 10.77 9.27 -13.20
CA ILE A 244 9.61 10.13 -13.05
C ILE A 244 8.96 9.80 -11.73
N VAL A 245 8.94 10.76 -10.80
CA VAL A 245 8.41 10.56 -9.45
C VAL A 245 7.27 11.55 -9.22
N ALA A 246 6.08 11.03 -8.96
CA ALA A 246 4.92 11.83 -8.57
C ALA A 246 5.04 12.23 -7.11
N LEU A 247 5.09 13.53 -6.82
CA LEU A 247 5.19 14.06 -5.47
C LEU A 247 3.81 14.18 -4.85
N ASP A 248 3.59 13.52 -3.72
CA ASP A 248 2.35 13.61 -2.95
C ASP A 248 2.47 14.71 -1.88
N LEU A 249 1.84 15.84 -2.17
CA LEU A 249 1.85 16.99 -1.27
C LEU A 249 0.99 16.77 -0.02
N ALA A 250 -0.07 15.99 -0.13
CA ALA A 250 -0.94 15.69 1.01
C ALA A 250 -0.17 14.86 2.05
N MET A 251 0.62 13.87 1.60
CA MET A 251 1.51 13.10 2.48
C MET A 251 2.59 13.97 3.13
N MET A 252 3.12 14.96 2.42
CA MET A 252 4.11 15.88 2.99
C MET A 252 3.54 16.79 4.07
N VAL A 253 2.26 17.14 4.01
CA VAL A 253 1.54 17.93 5.01
C VAL A 253 1.06 17.06 6.17
N ALA A 254 0.70 15.81 5.89
CA ALA A 254 0.17 14.89 6.90
C ALA A 254 1.15 14.74 8.09
N GLY A 255 0.60 14.85 9.32
CA GLY A 255 1.38 14.72 10.57
C GLY A 255 2.30 15.90 10.89
N THR A 256 2.31 16.99 10.11
CA THR A 256 3.05 18.20 10.48
C THR A 256 2.21 19.06 11.44
N LYS A 257 2.72 19.29 12.65
CA LYS A 257 2.09 20.19 13.63
C LYS A 257 2.50 21.65 13.44
N TYR A 258 3.62 21.89 12.80
CA TYR A 258 4.22 23.22 12.63
C TYR A 258 4.65 23.43 11.16
N ARG A 259 4.48 24.66 10.68
CA ARG A 259 4.89 25.10 9.33
C ARG A 259 6.33 24.73 8.97
N GLY A 260 7.27 24.85 9.92
CA GLY A 260 8.69 24.54 9.70
C GLY A 260 8.97 23.08 9.32
N GLN A 261 8.20 22.12 9.83
CA GLN A 261 8.40 20.69 9.52
C GLN A 261 8.10 20.38 8.05
N PHE A 262 7.07 20.98 7.48
CA PHE A 262 6.76 20.84 6.06
C PHE A 262 7.86 21.48 5.18
N GLU A 263 8.33 22.68 5.54
CA GLU A 263 9.42 23.34 4.83
C GLU A 263 10.71 22.51 4.86
N GLU A 264 11.01 21.84 5.98
CA GLU A 264 12.16 20.93 6.11
C GLU A 264 12.02 19.70 5.21
N ARG A 265 10.83 19.08 5.18
CA ARG A 265 10.55 17.93 4.29
C ARG A 265 10.74 18.30 2.82
N ILE A 266 10.17 19.42 2.37
CA ILE A 266 10.36 19.92 1.00
C ILE A 266 11.83 20.21 0.71
N LYS A 267 12.56 20.85 1.62
CA LYS A 267 13.99 21.14 1.45
C LYS A 267 14.81 19.87 1.32
N ALA A 268 14.52 18.84 2.12
CA ALA A 268 15.16 17.52 2.03
C ALA A 268 14.92 16.88 0.66
N VAL A 269 13.68 16.78 0.21
CA VAL A 269 13.30 16.25 -1.12
C VAL A 269 13.99 17.03 -2.24
N MET A 270 13.95 18.37 -2.20
CA MET A 270 14.59 19.20 -3.21
C MET A 270 16.12 19.01 -3.24
N SER A 271 16.75 18.82 -2.10
CA SER A 271 18.21 18.57 -2.01
C SER A 271 18.58 17.22 -2.63
N GLU A 272 17.75 16.20 -2.43
CA GLU A 272 17.95 14.89 -3.05
C GLU A 272 17.76 14.92 -4.56
N VAL A 273 16.69 15.55 -5.05
CA VAL A 273 16.42 15.72 -6.49
C VAL A 273 17.57 16.45 -7.19
N LYS A 274 18.07 17.54 -6.60
CA LYS A 274 19.23 18.28 -7.12
C LYS A 274 20.50 17.44 -7.19
N ARG A 275 20.72 16.58 -6.18
CA ARG A 275 21.89 15.69 -6.11
C ARG A 275 21.81 14.56 -7.14
N ALA A 276 20.63 13.98 -7.30
CA ALA A 276 20.41 12.82 -8.16
C ALA A 276 20.48 13.18 -9.66
N LYS A 277 20.09 14.39 -10.07
CA LYS A 277 20.13 14.94 -11.44
C LYS A 277 19.34 14.16 -12.52
N ASN A 278 18.93 12.93 -12.23
CA ASN A 278 18.17 12.07 -13.16
C ASN A 278 16.67 11.98 -12.82
N ILE A 279 16.16 12.85 -11.95
CA ILE A 279 14.78 12.83 -11.50
C ILE A 279 13.99 13.93 -12.22
N ILE A 280 12.80 13.57 -12.67
CA ILE A 280 11.76 14.48 -13.14
C ILE A 280 10.62 14.37 -12.14
N LEU A 281 10.28 15.47 -11.47
CA LEU A 281 9.16 15.50 -10.54
C LEU A 281 7.86 15.66 -11.31
N PHE A 282 6.86 14.85 -11.00
CA PHE A 282 5.49 15.13 -11.39
C PHE A 282 4.74 15.75 -10.22
N ILE A 283 4.10 16.87 -10.43
CA ILE A 283 3.37 17.63 -9.43
C ILE A 283 1.95 17.79 -9.93
N ASP A 284 1.06 16.99 -9.41
CA ASP A 284 -0.37 17.20 -9.67
C ASP A 284 -0.89 18.37 -8.84
N GLU A 285 -1.90 19.04 -9.32
CA GLU A 285 -2.43 20.27 -8.72
C GLU A 285 -1.32 21.32 -8.44
N LEU A 286 -0.49 21.60 -9.43
CA LEU A 286 0.68 22.50 -9.34
C LEU A 286 0.35 23.84 -8.64
N HIS A 287 -0.88 24.32 -8.76
CA HIS A 287 -1.37 25.54 -8.13
C HIS A 287 -1.32 25.51 -6.60
N THR A 288 -1.42 24.33 -5.99
CA THR A 288 -1.35 24.17 -4.52
C THR A 288 0.01 24.55 -3.97
N LEU A 289 1.08 24.41 -4.76
CA LEU A 289 2.44 24.81 -4.39
C LEU A 289 2.70 26.32 -4.51
N VAL A 290 1.96 27.02 -5.37
CA VAL A 290 2.32 28.36 -5.81
C VAL A 290 1.46 29.44 -5.14
N GLY A 291 0.29 29.13 -4.61
CA GLY A 291 -0.56 30.22 -4.19
C GLY A 291 -1.82 29.89 -3.41
N ALA A 292 -2.04 28.67 -2.96
CA ALA A 292 -3.21 28.36 -2.12
C ALA A 292 -3.12 28.97 -0.71
N GLY A 293 -2.14 29.83 -0.44
CA GLY A 293 -1.86 30.45 0.83
C GLY A 293 -2.64 31.72 1.16
N GLY A 294 -3.84 31.91 0.63
CA GLY A 294 -4.69 33.08 0.93
C GLY A 294 -5.43 33.04 2.26
N ALA A 295 -5.43 31.92 2.97
CA ALA A 295 -5.97 31.83 4.31
C ALA A 295 -4.83 31.80 5.35
N GLU A 296 -4.98 32.45 6.49
CA GLU A 296 -4.04 32.43 7.61
C GLU A 296 -3.76 30.96 7.99
N GLY A 297 -2.54 30.46 7.63
CA GLY A 297 -2.12 29.11 7.91
C GLY A 297 -1.79 28.24 6.68
N ALA A 298 -2.00 28.71 5.46
CA ALA A 298 -1.65 27.96 4.27
C ALA A 298 -0.14 27.88 4.07
N ILE A 299 0.31 26.68 3.77
CA ILE A 299 1.73 26.29 3.70
C ILE A 299 2.31 26.78 2.40
N ASP A 300 3.23 27.73 2.44
CA ASP A 300 3.87 28.31 1.24
C ASP A 300 5.10 27.51 0.82
N ALA A 301 4.87 26.45 0.04
CA ALA A 301 5.93 25.66 -0.59
C ALA A 301 6.67 26.43 -1.69
N SER A 302 6.05 27.51 -2.18
CA SER A 302 6.58 28.30 -3.31
C SER A 302 7.94 28.90 -3.01
N ASN A 303 8.21 29.30 -1.78
CA ASN A 303 9.49 29.88 -1.39
C ASN A 303 10.69 28.93 -1.52
N VAL A 304 10.46 27.61 -1.46
CA VAL A 304 11.50 26.60 -1.63
C VAL A 304 11.61 26.15 -3.08
N LEU A 305 10.49 25.98 -3.76
CA LEU A 305 10.44 25.48 -5.14
C LEU A 305 10.76 26.54 -6.20
N LYS A 306 10.27 27.76 -6.04
CA LYS A 306 10.54 28.88 -6.97
C LYS A 306 12.02 29.09 -7.27
N PRO A 307 12.93 29.18 -6.28
CA PRO A 307 14.36 29.36 -6.54
C PRO A 307 14.97 28.18 -7.31
N ALA A 308 14.57 26.94 -7.00
CA ALA A 308 15.10 25.75 -7.66
C ALA A 308 14.62 25.64 -9.13
N LEU A 309 13.35 25.92 -9.38
CA LEU A 309 12.77 25.97 -10.74
C LEU A 309 13.35 27.15 -11.54
N SER A 310 13.45 28.35 -10.93
CA SER A 310 13.94 29.54 -11.62
C SER A 310 15.41 29.42 -12.03
N ARG A 311 16.23 28.68 -11.27
CA ARG A 311 17.63 28.40 -11.61
C ARG A 311 17.81 27.21 -12.55
N GLY A 312 16.74 26.43 -12.82
CA GLY A 312 16.81 25.22 -13.63
C GLY A 312 17.57 24.07 -12.94
N GLU A 313 17.61 24.07 -11.60
CA GLU A 313 18.28 23.05 -10.80
C GLU A 313 17.48 21.74 -10.73
N ILE A 314 16.18 21.82 -11.03
CA ILE A 314 15.23 20.70 -11.07
C ILE A 314 14.39 20.77 -12.35
N GLN A 315 13.95 19.62 -12.83
CA GLN A 315 12.94 19.47 -13.88
C GLN A 315 11.64 18.98 -13.28
N CYS A 316 10.51 19.55 -13.70
CA CYS A 316 9.21 19.07 -13.28
C CYS A 316 8.18 19.09 -14.42
N ILE A 317 7.18 18.24 -14.28
CA ILE A 317 5.94 18.21 -15.05
C ILE A 317 4.84 18.66 -14.09
N GLY A 318 4.12 19.73 -14.43
CA GLY A 318 2.97 20.17 -13.63
C GLY A 318 1.66 19.73 -14.29
N ALA A 319 0.62 19.53 -13.49
CA ALA A 319 -0.75 19.40 -13.97
C ALA A 319 -1.65 20.36 -13.18
N THR A 320 -2.56 21.06 -13.86
CA THR A 320 -3.53 21.97 -13.23
C THR A 320 -4.66 22.30 -14.21
N THR A 321 -5.66 23.03 -13.77
CA THR A 321 -6.69 23.59 -14.66
C THR A 321 -6.23 24.91 -15.28
N LEU A 322 -6.90 25.35 -16.35
CA LEU A 322 -6.56 26.62 -17.02
C LEU A 322 -6.80 27.81 -16.09
N ASP A 323 -7.88 27.80 -15.33
CA ASP A 323 -8.25 28.89 -14.44
C ASP A 323 -7.28 29.04 -13.26
N GLU A 324 -6.85 27.91 -12.68
CA GLU A 324 -5.84 27.88 -11.62
C GLU A 324 -4.46 28.30 -12.13
N TYR A 325 -4.08 27.88 -13.34
CA TYR A 325 -2.84 28.31 -13.96
C TYR A 325 -2.80 29.85 -14.11
N ARG A 326 -3.86 30.45 -14.67
CA ARG A 326 -3.99 31.92 -14.84
C ARG A 326 -3.97 32.64 -13.51
N LYS A 327 -4.64 32.07 -12.50
CA LYS A 327 -4.77 32.71 -11.19
C LYS A 327 -3.48 32.70 -10.39
N TYR A 328 -2.70 31.64 -10.43
CA TYR A 328 -1.59 31.42 -9.52
C TYR A 328 -0.20 31.39 -10.17
N ILE A 329 -0.07 30.88 -11.42
CA ILE A 329 1.23 30.65 -12.05
C ILE A 329 1.57 31.74 -13.08
N GLU A 330 0.63 32.12 -13.94
CA GLU A 330 0.84 33.10 -14.97
C GLU A 330 1.20 34.50 -14.40
N LYS A 331 0.69 34.83 -13.22
CA LYS A 331 1.01 36.08 -12.50
C LYS A 331 2.44 36.14 -11.96
N ASP A 332 3.12 35.00 -11.86
CA ASP A 332 4.49 34.93 -11.40
C ASP A 332 5.47 34.85 -12.58
N GLY A 333 6.02 35.97 -12.96
CA GLY A 333 6.93 36.05 -14.10
C GLY A 333 8.21 35.22 -13.99
N ALA A 334 8.59 34.77 -12.79
CA ALA A 334 9.72 33.86 -12.59
C ALA A 334 9.37 32.43 -12.98
N LEU A 335 8.15 32.01 -12.69
CA LEU A 335 7.63 30.68 -13.02
C LEU A 335 7.19 30.64 -14.51
N GLU A 336 6.47 31.62 -14.98
CA GLU A 336 6.01 31.71 -16.36
C GLU A 336 7.14 31.52 -17.39
N ARG A 337 8.32 32.11 -17.13
CA ARG A 337 9.51 31.94 -17.97
C ARG A 337 10.11 30.55 -17.99
N ARG A 338 9.70 29.66 -17.07
CA ARG A 338 10.25 28.31 -16.91
C ARG A 338 9.28 27.22 -17.34
N PHE A 339 7.99 27.53 -17.32
CA PHE A 339 6.97 26.61 -17.72
C PHE A 339 6.57 26.77 -19.20
N GLN A 340 6.22 25.62 -19.80
CA GLN A 340 5.60 25.58 -21.13
C GLN A 340 4.25 24.90 -21.00
N THR A 341 3.21 25.59 -21.33
CA THR A 341 1.85 25.07 -21.30
C THR A 341 1.58 24.08 -22.43
N ILE A 342 0.87 23.01 -22.10
CA ILE A 342 0.36 22.00 -23.04
C ILE A 342 -1.11 21.80 -22.68
N VAL A 343 -2.00 22.14 -23.63
CA VAL A 343 -3.44 21.96 -23.41
C VAL A 343 -3.80 20.49 -23.63
N VAL A 344 -4.53 19.92 -22.67
CA VAL A 344 -5.07 18.55 -22.71
C VAL A 344 -6.57 18.62 -22.85
N GLU A 345 -7.05 18.37 -24.05
CA GLU A 345 -8.48 18.37 -24.35
C GLU A 345 -9.13 17.03 -23.90
N PRO A 346 -10.41 17.08 -23.54
CA PRO A 346 -11.17 15.84 -23.31
C PRO A 346 -11.15 14.96 -24.57
N PRO A 347 -11.03 13.63 -24.43
CA PRO A 347 -11.09 12.74 -25.60
C PRO A 347 -12.48 12.74 -26.22
N SER A 348 -12.53 12.49 -27.53
CA SER A 348 -13.77 12.28 -28.26
C SER A 348 -14.50 11.00 -27.79
N LYS A 349 -15.75 10.82 -28.23
CA LYS A 349 -16.54 9.59 -27.98
C LYS A 349 -15.78 8.34 -28.44
N THR A 350 -15.20 8.37 -29.63
CA THR A 350 -14.44 7.25 -30.23
C THR A 350 -13.16 6.93 -29.46
N GLU A 351 -12.38 7.93 -29.13
CA GLU A 351 -11.17 7.76 -28.32
C GLU A 351 -11.49 7.25 -26.92
N THR A 352 -12.59 7.71 -26.31
CA THR A 352 -13.03 7.22 -25.01
C THR A 352 -13.36 5.74 -25.06
N ILE A 353 -14.07 5.27 -26.10
CA ILE A 353 -14.38 3.85 -26.25
C ILE A 353 -13.11 3.02 -26.39
N GLU A 354 -12.10 3.51 -27.13
CA GLU A 354 -10.80 2.82 -27.24
C GLU A 354 -10.05 2.79 -25.89
N ILE A 355 -10.09 3.87 -25.12
CA ILE A 355 -9.54 3.91 -23.76
C ILE A 355 -10.23 2.85 -22.88
N LEU A 356 -11.56 2.81 -22.89
CA LEU A 356 -12.32 1.84 -22.11
C LEU A 356 -12.05 0.39 -22.53
N LYS A 357 -11.87 0.12 -23.83
CA LYS A 357 -11.47 -1.21 -24.32
C LYS A 357 -10.10 -1.62 -23.78
N GLY A 358 -9.16 -0.69 -23.69
CA GLY A 358 -7.84 -0.99 -23.14
C GLY A 358 -7.84 -1.19 -21.61
N LEU A 359 -8.76 -0.57 -20.89
CA LEU A 359 -8.91 -0.73 -19.45
C LEU A 359 -9.76 -1.95 -19.07
N ARG A 360 -10.57 -2.47 -20.00
CA ARG A 360 -11.58 -3.51 -19.78
C ARG A 360 -11.06 -4.70 -18.99
N ASP A 361 -9.95 -5.29 -19.43
CA ASP A 361 -9.42 -6.53 -18.84
C ASP A 361 -9.07 -6.37 -17.35
N ARG A 362 -8.61 -5.16 -16.95
CA ARG A 362 -8.32 -4.84 -15.54
C ARG A 362 -9.61 -4.71 -14.71
N TYR A 363 -10.62 -4.05 -15.26
CA TYR A 363 -11.93 -3.91 -14.59
C TYR A 363 -12.65 -5.26 -14.49
N GLU A 364 -12.60 -6.09 -15.55
CA GLU A 364 -13.13 -7.46 -15.53
C GLU A 364 -12.43 -8.33 -14.47
N ALA A 365 -11.11 -8.26 -14.38
CA ALA A 365 -10.33 -8.98 -13.37
C ALA A 365 -10.65 -8.53 -11.94
N HIS A 366 -10.81 -7.21 -11.72
CA HIS A 366 -11.12 -6.64 -10.42
C HIS A 366 -12.53 -7.00 -9.95
N HIS A 367 -13.52 -6.79 -10.80
CA HIS A 367 -14.92 -7.01 -10.45
C HIS A 367 -15.40 -8.44 -10.66
N LYS A 368 -14.63 -9.27 -11.39
CA LYS A 368 -15.02 -10.63 -11.81
C LYS A 368 -16.33 -10.66 -12.59
N VAL A 369 -16.51 -9.67 -13.47
CA VAL A 369 -17.68 -9.47 -14.33
C VAL A 369 -17.21 -9.27 -15.75
N GLN A 370 -17.88 -9.87 -16.75
CA GLN A 370 -17.61 -9.61 -18.15
C GLN A 370 -18.21 -8.27 -18.62
N ILE A 371 -17.43 -7.49 -19.37
CA ILE A 371 -17.84 -6.18 -19.91
C ILE A 371 -17.91 -6.28 -21.43
N THR A 372 -19.12 -6.21 -22.00
CA THR A 372 -19.34 -6.27 -23.44
C THR A 372 -18.97 -4.96 -24.13
N ASN A 373 -18.70 -5.00 -25.45
CA ASN A 373 -18.45 -3.79 -26.22
C ASN A 373 -19.66 -2.83 -26.18
N ASP A 374 -20.87 -3.37 -26.27
CA ASP A 374 -22.10 -2.57 -26.19
C ASP A 374 -22.22 -1.84 -24.83
N ALA A 375 -21.74 -2.46 -23.74
CA ALA A 375 -21.71 -1.83 -22.42
C ALA A 375 -20.74 -0.64 -22.38
N LEU A 376 -19.54 -0.75 -23.03
CA LEU A 376 -18.56 0.34 -23.14
C LEU A 376 -19.12 1.52 -23.96
N GLU A 377 -19.77 1.22 -25.08
CA GLU A 377 -20.44 2.24 -25.91
C GLU A 377 -21.56 2.92 -25.16
N ALA A 378 -22.44 2.13 -24.51
CA ALA A 378 -23.54 2.65 -23.71
C ALA A 378 -23.04 3.51 -22.55
N ALA A 379 -22.02 3.08 -21.81
CA ALA A 379 -21.43 3.84 -20.71
C ALA A 379 -20.91 5.20 -21.20
N THR A 380 -20.21 5.22 -22.34
CA THR A 380 -19.71 6.46 -22.95
C THR A 380 -20.86 7.37 -23.35
N GLU A 381 -21.87 6.85 -24.06
CA GLU A 381 -22.99 7.65 -24.58
C GLU A 381 -23.87 8.19 -23.45
N LEU A 382 -24.23 7.35 -22.48
CA LEU A 382 -25.07 7.75 -21.36
C LEU A 382 -24.35 8.74 -20.45
N SER A 383 -23.03 8.55 -20.22
CA SER A 383 -22.23 9.51 -19.45
C SER A 383 -22.17 10.90 -20.11
N ILE A 384 -22.06 10.97 -21.44
CA ILE A 384 -22.10 12.23 -22.18
C ILE A 384 -23.45 12.90 -22.02
N ARG A 385 -24.52 12.13 -22.12
CA ARG A 385 -25.90 12.65 -22.12
C ARG A 385 -26.39 13.08 -20.74
N TYR A 386 -26.06 12.33 -19.68
CA TYR A 386 -26.64 12.53 -18.35
C TYR A 386 -25.68 13.11 -17.32
N ILE A 387 -24.36 12.97 -17.50
CA ILE A 387 -23.36 13.51 -16.57
C ILE A 387 -22.70 14.74 -17.21
N THR A 388 -23.26 15.92 -16.92
CA THR A 388 -22.82 17.19 -17.54
C THR A 388 -21.70 17.90 -16.78
N GLY A 389 -21.55 17.63 -15.48
CA GLY A 389 -20.57 18.31 -14.61
C GLY A 389 -19.17 17.71 -14.61
N ARG A 390 -18.91 16.67 -15.44
CA ARG A 390 -17.61 15.98 -15.53
C ARG A 390 -17.20 15.76 -16.97
N PHE A 391 -15.92 15.53 -17.20
CA PHE A 391 -15.33 15.33 -18.52
C PHE A 391 -15.02 13.86 -18.82
N LEU A 392 -14.93 13.53 -20.10
CA LEU A 392 -14.39 12.26 -20.56
C LEU A 392 -12.86 12.21 -20.35
N PRO A 393 -12.25 11.04 -20.11
CA PRO A 393 -12.88 9.71 -20.03
C PRO A 393 -13.43 9.37 -18.63
N ASP A 394 -13.11 10.14 -17.59
CA ASP A 394 -13.36 9.86 -16.18
C ASP A 394 -14.82 9.46 -15.89
N LYS A 395 -15.78 10.27 -16.34
CA LYS A 395 -17.20 9.98 -16.15
C LYS A 395 -17.69 8.67 -16.78
N ALA A 396 -17.06 8.23 -17.87
CA ALA A 396 -17.43 6.97 -18.52
C ALA A 396 -16.79 5.78 -17.79
N ILE A 397 -15.57 5.95 -17.27
CA ILE A 397 -14.89 4.98 -16.41
C ILE A 397 -15.70 4.77 -15.13
N ASP A 398 -16.14 5.85 -14.46
CA ASP A 398 -16.96 5.79 -13.26
C ASP A 398 -18.27 5.00 -13.48
N VAL A 399 -18.93 5.21 -14.63
CA VAL A 399 -20.17 4.47 -14.96
C VAL A 399 -19.92 2.98 -15.08
N ILE A 400 -18.79 2.56 -15.65
CA ILE A 400 -18.42 1.14 -15.78
C ILE A 400 -18.08 0.57 -14.40
N ASP A 401 -17.26 1.25 -13.64
CA ASP A 401 -16.81 0.81 -12.32
C ASP A 401 -17.99 0.61 -11.36
N GLU A 402 -18.87 1.59 -11.26
CA GLU A 402 -20.08 1.55 -10.44
C GLU A 402 -21.05 0.44 -10.91
N SER A 403 -21.21 0.28 -12.23
CA SER A 403 -22.09 -0.75 -12.78
C SER A 403 -21.57 -2.16 -12.50
N CYS A 404 -20.26 -2.39 -12.67
CA CYS A 404 -19.62 -3.66 -12.37
C CYS A 404 -19.67 -3.98 -10.87
N ALA A 405 -19.40 -3.00 -10.01
CA ALA A 405 -19.50 -3.14 -8.56
C ALA A 405 -20.93 -3.54 -8.14
N ARG A 406 -21.96 -2.90 -8.73
CA ARG A 406 -23.37 -3.22 -8.46
C ARG A 406 -23.74 -4.63 -8.90
N ILE A 407 -23.26 -5.10 -10.07
CA ILE A 407 -23.51 -6.46 -10.56
C ILE A 407 -22.84 -7.47 -9.63
N ARG A 408 -21.58 -7.23 -9.24
CA ARG A 408 -20.86 -8.10 -8.31
C ARG A 408 -21.56 -8.22 -6.97
N LEU A 409 -22.02 -7.10 -6.39
CA LEU A 409 -22.78 -7.10 -5.13
C LEU A 409 -24.08 -7.92 -5.26
N LYS A 410 -24.82 -7.76 -6.37
CA LYS A 410 -26.03 -8.56 -6.61
C LYS A 410 -25.74 -10.05 -6.73
N ALA A 411 -24.63 -10.42 -7.38
CA ALA A 411 -24.23 -11.83 -7.53
C ALA A 411 -23.71 -12.44 -6.21
N THR A 412 -23.15 -11.62 -5.31
CA THR A 412 -22.62 -12.07 -4.01
C THR A 412 -23.69 -12.04 -2.91
N THR A 413 -24.73 -11.22 -3.05
CA THR A 413 -25.83 -11.14 -2.09
C THR A 413 -26.74 -12.33 -2.31
N GLN A 414 -26.81 -13.23 -1.33
CA GLN A 414 -27.75 -14.36 -1.35
C GLN A 414 -29.18 -13.86 -1.59
N PRO A 415 -29.95 -14.53 -2.46
CA PRO A 415 -31.35 -14.22 -2.63
C PRO A 415 -32.09 -14.24 -1.27
N PRO A 416 -33.10 -13.36 -1.06
CA PRO A 416 -33.85 -13.31 0.20
C PRO A 416 -34.40 -14.67 0.62
N ASP A 417 -34.84 -15.47 -0.37
CA ASP A 417 -35.38 -16.81 -0.14
C ASP A 417 -34.36 -17.78 0.48
N LEU A 418 -33.08 -17.73 0.07
CA LEU A 418 -32.05 -18.56 0.66
C LEU A 418 -31.70 -18.15 2.09
N ARG A 419 -31.72 -16.86 2.42
CA ARG A 419 -31.54 -16.39 3.80
C ARG A 419 -32.61 -16.90 4.73
N HIS A 420 -33.85 -16.89 4.27
CA HIS A 420 -34.98 -17.40 5.06
C HIS A 420 -34.83 -18.90 5.35
N ILE A 421 -34.39 -19.67 4.35
CA ILE A 421 -34.13 -21.11 4.49
C ILE A 421 -32.98 -21.35 5.44
N GLU A 422 -31.86 -20.62 5.35
CA GLU A 422 -30.74 -20.71 6.28
C GLU A 422 -31.14 -20.36 7.73
N GLU A 423 -31.95 -19.31 7.92
CA GLU A 423 -32.48 -18.95 9.23
C GLU A 423 -33.38 -20.05 9.81
N GLU A 424 -34.18 -20.70 8.97
CA GLU A 424 -35.04 -21.82 9.37
C GLU A 424 -34.23 -23.06 9.71
N ILE A 425 -33.20 -23.39 8.93
CA ILE A 425 -32.22 -24.47 9.22
C ILE A 425 -31.51 -24.21 10.56
N ASN A 426 -30.96 -23.03 10.77
CA ASN A 426 -30.28 -22.65 12.02
C ASN A 426 -31.21 -22.74 13.23
N LYS A 427 -32.49 -22.42 13.08
CA LYS A 427 -33.49 -22.56 14.14
C LYS A 427 -33.77 -24.02 14.44
N LEU A 428 -33.96 -24.86 13.41
CA LEU A 428 -34.14 -26.29 13.56
C LEU A 428 -32.96 -26.99 14.20
N GLU A 429 -31.72 -26.54 13.89
CA GLU A 429 -30.51 -27.06 14.53
C GLU A 429 -30.43 -26.70 16.02
N LYS A 430 -30.78 -25.46 16.39
CA LYS A 430 -30.89 -25.08 17.81
C LYS A 430 -31.93 -25.89 18.57
N ASP A 431 -33.14 -26.02 17.99
CA ASP A 431 -34.22 -26.81 18.61
C ASP A 431 -33.85 -28.30 18.73
N LYS A 432 -33.04 -28.82 17.78
CA LYS A 432 -32.47 -30.18 17.83
C LYS A 432 -31.50 -30.30 18.99
N ASP A 433 -30.56 -29.36 19.17
CA ASP A 433 -29.56 -29.39 20.23
C ASP A 433 -30.20 -29.24 21.61
N GLU A 434 -31.24 -28.41 21.75
CA GLU A 434 -32.05 -28.34 22.98
C GLU A 434 -32.76 -29.66 23.27
N SER A 435 -33.32 -30.33 22.24
CA SER A 435 -34.00 -31.63 22.39
C SER A 435 -33.00 -32.74 22.82
N VAL A 436 -31.76 -32.69 22.32
CA VAL A 436 -30.67 -33.60 22.76
C VAL A 436 -30.32 -33.34 24.21
N ALA A 437 -30.25 -32.07 24.66
CA ALA A 437 -29.90 -31.71 26.03
C ALA A 437 -30.92 -32.22 27.05
N ILE A 438 -32.21 -32.30 26.67
CA ILE A 438 -33.29 -32.88 27.52
C ILE A 438 -33.53 -34.38 27.28
N GLN A 439 -32.63 -35.05 26.53
CA GLN A 439 -32.66 -36.48 26.19
C GLN A 439 -33.90 -36.94 25.38
N ASP A 440 -34.57 -36.03 24.68
CA ASP A 440 -35.65 -36.34 23.75
C ASP A 440 -35.11 -36.66 22.35
N PHE A 441 -34.51 -37.82 22.18
CA PHE A 441 -33.85 -38.27 20.96
C PHE A 441 -34.84 -38.46 19.77
N GLU A 442 -36.10 -38.76 20.06
CA GLU A 442 -37.11 -38.93 19.00
C GLU A 442 -37.45 -37.58 18.32
N ARG A 443 -37.58 -36.54 19.14
CA ARG A 443 -37.80 -35.18 18.67
C ARG A 443 -36.55 -34.61 17.95
N ALA A 444 -35.38 -34.86 18.45
CA ALA A 444 -34.13 -34.47 17.83
C ALA A 444 -33.91 -35.09 16.44
N ALA A 445 -34.27 -36.39 16.28
CA ALA A 445 -34.23 -37.07 14.99
C ALA A 445 -35.20 -36.44 13.95
N ARG A 446 -36.44 -36.15 14.37
CA ARG A 446 -37.42 -35.47 13.50
C ARG A 446 -37.00 -34.07 13.06
N LEU A 447 -36.35 -33.28 13.94
CA LEU A 447 -35.86 -31.94 13.64
C LEU A 447 -34.68 -32.00 12.68
N ARG A 448 -33.76 -32.96 12.86
CA ARG A 448 -32.68 -33.22 11.91
C ARG A 448 -33.20 -33.57 10.52
N ASP A 449 -34.14 -34.53 10.42
CA ASP A 449 -34.70 -34.95 9.14
C ASP A 449 -35.45 -33.82 8.44
N LYS A 450 -35.94 -32.82 9.19
CA LYS A 450 -36.60 -31.63 8.66
C LYS A 450 -35.55 -30.61 8.16
N ALA A 451 -34.44 -30.41 8.88
CA ALA A 451 -33.34 -29.57 8.44
C ALA A 451 -32.65 -30.13 7.18
N ASP A 452 -32.46 -31.45 7.11
CA ASP A 452 -31.87 -32.13 5.95
C ASP A 452 -32.75 -32.07 4.67
N LYS A 453 -34.06 -31.84 4.82
CA LYS A 453 -34.99 -31.66 3.71
C LYS A 453 -35.11 -30.25 3.17
N LEU A 454 -34.74 -29.23 3.97
CA LEU A 454 -34.69 -27.83 3.57
C LEU A 454 -33.38 -27.52 2.88
#